data_2fb2d3a234300611e3852327249b76b6
#
_entry.id   2fb2d3a234300611e3852327249b76b6
#
_cell.length_a   1.000
_cell.length_b   1.000
_cell.length_c   1.000
_cell.angle_alpha   90.00
_cell.angle_beta   90.00
_cell.angle_gamma   90.00
#
_symmetry.space_group_name_H-M   'P 1'
#
loop_
_entity.id
_entity.type
_entity.pdbx_description
1 polymer ?
#
loop_
_entity_poly.entity_id
_entity_poly.type
_entity_poly.pdbx_seq_one_letter_code
_entity_poly.pdbx_strand_id
1 'polypeptide(L)' 'MYQRIRKLRQAAALTQREIAAQLDCTQVCYSHYENGKRDVPTTAMERLADYYAVSVDYLLGRTNEMTPYPKK' A
#
# COMPACT_ATOMS: atom_id res chain seq x y z
N MET A 1 -11.21 2.72 -3.79
CA MET A 1 -10.33 1.60 -4.24
C MET A 1 -8.92 2.12 -4.45
N TYR A 2 -7.94 1.45 -3.86
CA TYR A 2 -6.57 1.94 -3.88
C TYR A 2 -5.77 1.20 -4.95
N GLN A 3 -5.99 1.56 -6.22
CA GLN A 3 -5.36 0.87 -7.35
C GLN A 3 -3.83 0.95 -7.34
N ARG A 4 -3.28 2.01 -6.74
CA ARG A 4 -1.84 2.21 -6.73
C ARG A 4 -1.10 1.18 -5.89
N ILE A 5 -1.72 0.66 -4.82
CA ILE A 5 -1.07 -0.39 -4.03
C ILE A 5 -0.92 -1.67 -4.85
N ARG A 6 -1.91 -2.00 -5.69
CA ARG A 6 -1.80 -3.14 -6.59
C ARG A 6 -0.70 -2.91 -7.63
N LYS A 7 -0.67 -1.73 -8.24
CA LYS A 7 0.32 -1.42 -9.26
C LYS A 7 1.73 -1.47 -8.71
N LEU A 8 1.95 -0.93 -7.51
CA LEU A 8 3.27 -0.97 -6.87
C LEU A 8 3.67 -2.40 -6.53
N ARG A 9 2.73 -3.21 -6.04
CA ARG A 9 3.00 -4.61 -5.74
C ARG A 9 3.42 -5.37 -7.00
N GLN A 10 2.69 -5.17 -8.10
CA GLN A 10 3.00 -5.83 -9.35
C GLN A 10 4.35 -5.37 -9.91
N ALA A 11 4.63 -4.08 -9.83
CA ALA A 11 5.90 -3.52 -10.29
C ALA A 11 7.08 -4.07 -9.49
N ALA A 12 6.86 -4.38 -8.21
CA ALA A 12 7.89 -4.98 -7.35
C ALA A 12 7.94 -6.51 -7.46
N ALA A 13 7.10 -7.10 -8.32
CA ALA A 13 7.01 -8.54 -8.51
C ALA A 13 6.70 -9.31 -7.21
N LEU A 14 5.86 -8.70 -6.37
CA LEU A 14 5.45 -9.32 -5.10
C LEU A 14 4.10 -9.99 -5.24
N THR A 15 3.93 -11.10 -4.51
CA THR A 15 2.62 -11.72 -4.36
C THR A 15 1.84 -10.99 -3.27
N GLN A 16 0.50 -11.18 -3.26
CA GLN A 16 -0.32 -10.63 -2.18
C GLN A 16 0.11 -11.18 -0.81
N ARG A 17 0.52 -12.45 -0.77
CA ARG A 17 0.99 -13.07 0.46
C ARG A 17 2.24 -12.39 1.00
N GLU A 18 3.17 -12.05 0.11
CA GLU A 18 4.43 -11.42 0.52
C GLU A 18 4.19 -10.05 1.13
N ILE A 19 3.36 -9.22 0.47
CA ILE A 19 3.12 -7.88 1.02
C ILE A 19 2.22 -7.94 2.26
N ALA A 20 1.30 -8.90 2.33
CA ALA A 20 0.48 -9.08 3.53
C ALA A 20 1.34 -9.36 4.75
N ALA A 21 2.39 -10.16 4.60
CA ALA A 21 3.32 -10.44 5.68
C ALA A 21 4.00 -9.16 6.19
N GLN A 22 4.29 -8.21 5.30
CA GLN A 22 4.89 -6.93 5.68
C GLN A 22 3.92 -6.06 6.48
N LEU A 23 2.63 -6.29 6.33
CA LEU A 23 1.59 -5.51 7.01
C LEU A 23 1.04 -6.23 8.24
N ASP A 24 1.60 -7.38 8.61
CA ASP A 24 1.10 -8.22 9.70
C ASP A 24 -0.38 -8.56 9.53
N CYS A 25 -0.80 -8.84 8.29
CA CYS A 25 -2.17 -9.23 8.03
C CYS A 25 -2.20 -10.48 7.15
N THR A 26 -3.39 -11.10 7.05
CA THR A 26 -3.55 -12.27 6.21
C THR A 26 -3.62 -11.87 4.74
N GLN A 27 -3.36 -12.82 3.86
CA GLN A 27 -3.51 -12.59 2.42
C GLN A 27 -4.95 -12.19 2.08
N VAL A 28 -5.92 -12.80 2.71
CA VAL A 28 -7.34 -12.49 2.47
C VAL A 28 -7.64 -11.04 2.86
N CYS A 29 -7.14 -10.60 4.02
CA CYS A 29 -7.33 -9.23 4.47
C CYS A 29 -6.69 -8.24 3.48
N TYR A 30 -5.46 -8.50 3.07
CA TYR A 30 -4.79 -7.63 2.10
C TYR A 30 -5.53 -7.61 0.75
N SER A 31 -6.02 -8.78 0.30
CA SER A 31 -6.79 -8.86 -0.93
C SER A 31 -8.01 -7.95 -0.88
N HIS A 32 -8.66 -7.86 0.28
CA HIS A 32 -9.81 -6.97 0.45
C HIS A 32 -9.41 -5.50 0.30
N TYR A 33 -8.20 -5.14 0.70
CA TYR A 33 -7.67 -3.78 0.49
C TYR A 33 -7.56 -3.46 -1.00
N GLU A 34 -6.97 -4.36 -1.78
CA GLU A 34 -6.80 -4.15 -3.21
C GLU A 34 -8.14 -4.12 -3.95
N ASN A 35 -9.10 -4.91 -3.51
CA ASN A 35 -10.40 -5.02 -4.16
C ASN A 35 -11.40 -3.96 -3.71
N GLY A 36 -11.03 -3.13 -2.75
CA GLY A 36 -11.91 -2.09 -2.23
C GLY A 36 -13.01 -2.59 -1.32
N LYS A 37 -12.94 -3.84 -0.86
CA LYS A 37 -13.92 -4.41 0.07
C LYS A 37 -13.72 -3.94 1.50
N ARG A 38 -12.54 -3.43 1.80
CA ARG A 38 -12.19 -2.94 3.13
C ARG A 38 -11.25 -1.76 2.99
N ASP A 39 -11.46 -0.73 3.79
CA ASP A 39 -10.55 0.41 3.82
C ASP A 39 -9.22 0.02 4.44
N VAL A 40 -8.14 0.60 3.91
CA VAL A 40 -6.80 0.36 4.44
C VAL A 40 -6.63 1.22 5.70
N PRO A 41 -6.33 0.61 6.87
CA PRO A 41 -6.06 1.40 8.07
C PRO A 41 -4.87 2.32 7.88
N THR A 42 -4.84 3.42 8.62
CA THR A 42 -3.75 4.39 8.54
C THR A 42 -2.38 3.74 8.78
N THR A 43 -2.29 2.84 9.76
CA THR A 43 -1.03 2.14 10.06
C THR A 43 -0.56 1.29 8.89
N ALA A 44 -1.48 0.58 8.23
CA ALA A 44 -1.14 -0.21 7.05
C ALA A 44 -0.73 0.69 5.89
N MET A 45 -1.42 1.81 5.72
CA MET A 45 -1.09 2.77 4.66
C MET A 45 0.32 3.34 4.86
N GLU A 46 0.68 3.69 6.11
CA GLU A 46 2.02 4.16 6.43
C GLU A 46 3.08 3.11 6.14
N ARG A 47 2.82 1.85 6.50
CA ARG A 47 3.75 0.76 6.22
C ARG A 47 3.94 0.54 4.73
N LEU A 48 2.86 0.61 3.95
CA LEU A 48 2.97 0.50 2.49
C LEU A 48 3.78 1.64 1.91
N ALA A 49 3.55 2.86 2.38
CA ALA A 49 4.30 4.02 1.93
C ALA A 49 5.79 3.86 2.21
N ASP A 50 6.12 3.41 3.42
CA ASP A 50 7.52 3.18 3.81
C ASP A 50 8.14 2.06 2.98
N TYR A 51 7.39 0.97 2.78
CA TYR A 51 7.90 -0.19 2.06
C TYR A 51 8.24 0.16 0.61
N TYR A 52 7.34 0.90 -0.05
CA TYR A 52 7.55 1.29 -1.45
C TYR A 52 8.30 2.60 -1.61
N ALA A 53 8.65 3.26 -0.51
CA ALA A 53 9.33 4.57 -0.50
C ALA A 53 8.55 5.62 -1.30
N VAL A 54 7.24 5.69 -1.05
CA VAL A 54 6.36 6.67 -1.68
C VAL A 54 5.59 7.42 -0.60
N SER A 55 4.93 8.52 -0.98
CA SER A 55 4.08 9.26 -0.05
C SER A 55 2.74 8.56 0.15
N VAL A 56 2.13 8.75 1.33
CA VAL A 56 0.78 8.26 1.59
C VAL A 56 -0.22 8.90 0.63
N ASP A 57 -0.06 10.19 0.34
CA ASP A 57 -0.92 10.89 -0.62
C ASP A 57 -0.87 10.25 -2.01
N TYR A 58 0.30 9.77 -2.42
CA TYR A 58 0.42 9.06 -3.68
C TYR A 58 -0.41 7.77 -3.66
N LEU A 59 -0.34 7.02 -2.56
CA LEU A 59 -1.11 5.78 -2.41
C LEU A 59 -2.61 6.04 -2.43
N LEU A 60 -3.02 7.18 -1.87
CA LEU A 60 -4.44 7.57 -1.84
C LEU A 60 -4.93 8.14 -3.16
N GLY A 61 -4.02 8.39 -4.10
CA GLY A 61 -4.38 8.97 -5.39
C GLY A 61 -4.60 10.47 -5.36
N ARG A 62 -4.13 11.15 -4.31
CA ARG A 62 -4.32 12.60 -4.17
C ARG A 62 -3.25 13.41 -4.88
N THR A 63 -2.13 12.79 -5.23
CA THR A 63 -1.04 13.44 -5.91
C THR A 63 -0.34 12.44 -6.82
N ASN A 64 0.34 12.93 -7.85
CA ASN A 64 1.23 12.10 -8.67
C ASN A 64 2.67 12.12 -8.16
N GLU A 65 2.94 12.88 -7.10
CA GLU A 65 4.27 12.96 -6.51
C GLU A 65 4.53 11.74 -5.63
N MET A 66 5.51 10.93 -6.01
CA MET A 66 5.85 9.70 -5.29
C MET A 66 6.78 9.95 -4.11
N THR A 67 7.52 11.05 -4.12
CA THR A 67 8.53 11.32 -3.09
C THR A 67 7.90 11.36 -1.70
N PRO A 68 8.41 10.57 -0.74
CA PRO A 68 7.87 10.58 0.61
C PRO A 68 8.11 11.93 1.29
N TYR A 69 7.22 12.28 2.21
CA TYR A 69 7.44 13.45 3.03
C TYR A 69 8.64 13.22 3.96
N PRO A 70 9.41 14.28 4.30
CA PRO A 70 10.51 14.12 5.24
C PRO A 70 10.00 13.60 6.59
N LYS A 71 10.73 12.66 7.15
CA LYS A 71 10.43 12.17 8.49
C LYS A 71 10.98 13.12 9.52
N LYS A 72 10.21 13.34 10.56
CA LYS A 72 10.62 14.18 11.67
C LYS A 72 11.56 13.45 12.61
#